data_7928277cb0f5552ebb655654b9a4d429
#
_entry.id   7928277cb0f5552ebb655654b9a4d429
#
_cell.length_a   1.000
_cell.length_b   1.000
_cell.length_c   1.000
_cell.angle_alpha   90.00
_cell.angle_beta   90.00
_cell.angle_gamma   90.00
#
_symmetry.space_group_name_H-M   'P 1'
#
loop_
_entity.id
_entity.type
_entity.pdbx_description
1 polymer ?
#
loop_
_entity_poly.entity_id
_entity_poly.type
_entity_poly.pdbx_seq_one_letter_code
_entity_poly.pdbx_strand_id
1 'polypeptide(L)'
;MKAGGFRLDDPKGEVGIEFMAVADASGDQPVTYQVPFSYRGAPIAGADAALIGTTEHGVLGQRWVYDGTRDPVLVAQLFALIVGEAEPQMQSTSDTPDPSVSGWFAESGVTTAIASTTVSDDPDGTDILVETASDGRRLTIHINRVLQPGQDTEGQVLGHVTADAPMPDGTTARTAFAVVHAHP
;
A
#
# COMPACT_ATOMS: atom_id res chain seq x y z
N MET A 1 -20.22 5.46 5.82
CA MET A 1 -18.83 5.12 5.47
C MET A 1 -18.86 4.24 4.24
N LYS A 2 -18.10 4.59 3.19
CA LYS A 2 -17.95 3.78 1.97
C LYS A 2 -16.50 3.30 1.92
N ALA A 3 -16.27 2.03 1.63
CA ALA A 3 -14.95 1.44 1.52
C ALA A 3 -14.69 0.95 0.10
N GLY A 4 -13.43 0.94 -0.28
CA GLY A 4 -12.91 0.43 -1.55
C GLY A 4 -11.42 0.14 -1.38
N GLY A 5 -10.69 -0.03 -2.48
CA GLY A 5 -9.28 -0.33 -2.49
C GLY A 5 -8.95 -1.58 -3.30
N PHE A 6 -7.77 -2.11 -3.13
CA PHE A 6 -7.27 -3.28 -3.86
C PHE A 6 -6.42 -4.18 -2.99
N ARG A 7 -6.10 -5.37 -3.49
CA ARG A 7 -5.21 -6.34 -2.84
C ARG A 7 -3.99 -6.62 -3.72
N LEU A 8 -2.95 -7.14 -3.07
CA LEU A 8 -1.82 -7.77 -3.74
C LEU A 8 -1.66 -9.18 -3.20
N ASP A 9 -1.19 -10.08 -4.03
CA ASP A 9 -0.94 -11.46 -3.63
C ASP A 9 0.48 -11.60 -3.10
N ASP A 10 0.62 -12.25 -1.95
CA ASP A 10 1.91 -12.76 -1.49
C ASP A 10 2.25 -14.02 -2.31
N PRO A 11 3.39 -14.08 -3.03
CA PRO A 11 3.79 -15.26 -3.79
C PRO A 11 3.88 -16.56 -2.98
N LYS A 12 4.05 -16.45 -1.64
CA LYS A 12 4.06 -17.59 -0.72
C LYS A 12 2.68 -17.94 -0.18
N GLY A 13 1.69 -17.06 -0.35
CA GLY A 13 0.34 -17.23 0.17
C GLY A 13 0.22 -17.21 1.69
N GLU A 14 1.21 -16.63 2.39
CA GLU A 14 1.26 -16.60 3.86
C GLU A 14 0.69 -15.30 4.44
N VAL A 15 0.73 -14.21 3.67
CA VAL A 15 0.35 -12.85 4.07
C VAL A 15 -0.77 -12.33 3.19
N GLY A 16 -1.90 -11.97 3.80
CA GLY A 16 -2.92 -11.17 3.12
C GLY A 16 -2.45 -9.72 3.05
N ILE A 17 -2.57 -9.08 1.89
CA ILE A 17 -2.15 -7.71 1.65
C ILE A 17 -3.34 -6.94 1.10
N GLU A 18 -3.69 -5.82 1.75
CA GLU A 18 -4.81 -4.99 1.35
C GLU A 18 -4.49 -3.51 1.50
N PHE A 19 -4.81 -2.73 0.47
CA PHE A 19 -4.77 -1.27 0.47
C PHE A 19 -6.20 -0.75 0.51
N MET A 20 -6.72 -0.56 1.71
CA MET A 20 -8.09 -0.12 1.93
C MET A 20 -8.21 1.39 1.79
N ALA A 21 -9.21 1.86 1.04
CA ALA A 21 -9.62 3.25 0.98
C ALA A 21 -10.97 3.41 1.68
N VAL A 22 -11.05 4.30 2.67
CA VAL A 22 -12.25 4.51 3.50
C VAL A 22 -12.66 5.96 3.46
N ALA A 23 -13.81 6.25 2.86
CA ALA A 23 -14.41 7.58 2.88
C ALA A 23 -15.17 7.79 4.19
N ASP A 24 -14.76 8.77 4.96
CA ASP A 24 -15.39 9.22 6.19
C ASP A 24 -16.04 10.60 5.99
N ALA A 25 -17.35 10.64 6.09
CA ALA A 25 -18.15 11.86 6.01
C ALA A 25 -18.82 12.22 7.37
N SER A 26 -18.34 11.65 8.48
CA SER A 26 -18.95 11.86 9.81
C SER A 26 -18.50 13.14 10.48
N GLY A 27 -17.37 13.73 10.07
CA GLY A 27 -16.84 14.98 10.63
C GLY A 27 -17.22 16.23 9.82
N ASP A 28 -16.82 17.39 10.33
CA ASP A 28 -17.00 18.68 9.66
C ASP A 28 -16.20 18.80 8.35
N GLN A 29 -15.15 18.01 8.22
CA GLN A 29 -14.33 17.89 7.02
C GLN A 29 -14.31 16.43 6.57
N PRO A 30 -15.10 16.09 5.54
CA PRO A 30 -15.10 14.74 4.97
C PRO A 30 -13.75 14.38 4.35
N VAL A 31 -13.24 13.18 4.66
CA VAL A 31 -11.91 12.72 4.26
C VAL A 31 -11.97 11.29 3.74
N THR A 32 -11.15 10.96 2.74
CA THR A 32 -10.87 9.57 2.39
C THR A 32 -9.50 9.19 2.88
N TYR A 33 -9.45 8.16 3.72
CA TYR A 33 -8.21 7.61 4.27
C TYR A 33 -7.76 6.39 3.50
N GLN A 34 -6.45 6.24 3.34
CA GLN A 34 -5.84 4.98 2.95
C GLN A 34 -5.27 4.27 4.17
N VAL A 35 -5.61 2.99 4.30
CA VAL A 35 -5.06 2.12 5.34
C VAL A 35 -4.50 0.86 4.68
N PRO A 36 -3.17 0.74 4.53
CA PRO A 36 -2.55 -0.50 4.10
C PRO A 36 -2.53 -1.50 5.26
N PHE A 37 -3.06 -2.70 5.02
CA PHE A 37 -3.10 -3.78 6.00
C PHE A 37 -2.28 -4.98 5.53
N SER A 38 -1.61 -5.64 6.48
CA SER A 38 -1.20 -7.02 6.32
C SER A 38 -1.88 -7.93 7.33
N TYR A 39 -2.26 -9.12 6.89
CA TYR A 39 -2.95 -10.13 7.68
C TYR A 39 -2.06 -11.37 7.77
N ARG A 40 -1.69 -11.77 9.00
CA ARG A 40 -0.80 -12.91 9.22
C ARG A 40 -1.41 -13.99 10.09
N GLY A 41 -0.99 -15.24 9.87
CA GLY A 41 -1.40 -16.39 10.67
C GLY A 41 -0.65 -16.53 12.01
N ALA A 42 0.37 -15.68 12.23
CA ALA A 42 1.16 -15.64 13.46
C ALA A 42 1.71 -14.23 13.68
N PRO A 43 2.03 -13.84 14.93
CA PRO A 43 2.61 -12.54 15.22
C PRO A 43 4.01 -12.38 14.60
N ILE A 44 4.31 -11.15 14.16
CA ILE A 44 5.64 -10.76 13.70
C ILE A 44 6.49 -10.40 14.93
N ALA A 45 7.60 -11.09 15.12
CA ALA A 45 8.50 -10.79 16.21
C ALA A 45 9.06 -9.35 16.12
N GLY A 46 8.93 -8.58 17.19
CA GLY A 46 9.43 -7.20 17.27
C GLY A 46 8.58 -6.16 16.55
N ALA A 47 7.42 -6.52 16.01
CA ALA A 47 6.51 -5.60 15.31
C ALA A 47 5.26 -5.22 16.13
N ASP A 48 5.33 -5.32 17.46
CA ASP A 48 4.18 -5.04 18.34
C ASP A 48 3.63 -3.62 18.17
N ALA A 49 4.49 -2.64 17.89
CA ALA A 49 4.09 -1.25 17.66
C ALA A 49 3.28 -1.05 16.37
N ALA A 50 3.38 -1.98 15.43
CA ALA A 50 2.64 -1.96 14.16
C ALA A 50 1.34 -2.78 14.25
N LEU A 51 1.14 -3.55 15.32
CA LEU A 51 -0.05 -4.38 15.50
C LEU A 51 -1.28 -3.50 15.76
N ILE A 52 -2.25 -3.57 14.86
CA ILE A 52 -3.53 -2.88 14.98
C ILE A 52 -4.49 -3.71 15.85
N GLY A 53 -4.48 -5.02 15.70
CA GLY A 53 -5.34 -5.92 16.45
C GLY A 53 -5.34 -7.33 15.89
N THR A 54 -6.26 -8.15 16.40
CA THR A 54 -6.50 -9.52 15.91
C THR A 54 -7.94 -9.68 15.46
N THR A 55 -8.16 -10.56 14.51
CA THR A 55 -9.50 -10.90 14.01
C THR A 55 -9.62 -12.40 13.77
N GLU A 56 -10.84 -12.92 13.87
CA GLU A 56 -11.14 -14.31 13.49
C GLU A 56 -11.61 -14.34 12.04
N HIS A 57 -10.86 -15.03 11.19
CA HIS A 57 -11.27 -15.28 9.81
C HIS A 57 -11.96 -16.64 9.75
N GLY A 58 -13.19 -16.69 9.20
CA GLY A 58 -14.04 -17.88 9.23
C GLY A 58 -13.44 -19.17 8.64
N VAL A 59 -12.45 -19.06 7.77
CA VAL A 59 -11.76 -20.22 7.16
C VAL A 59 -10.31 -20.34 7.64
N LEU A 60 -9.63 -19.22 7.84
CA LEU A 60 -8.20 -19.19 8.12
C LEU A 60 -7.87 -19.07 9.62
N GLY A 61 -8.89 -19.00 10.50
CA GLY A 61 -8.73 -18.82 11.94
C GLY A 61 -8.21 -17.45 12.33
N GLN A 62 -7.57 -17.36 13.48
CA GLN A 62 -7.06 -16.11 14.02
C GLN A 62 -6.03 -15.45 13.09
N ARG A 63 -6.17 -14.15 12.89
CA ARG A 63 -5.26 -13.32 12.13
C ARG A 63 -4.77 -12.13 12.95
N TRP A 64 -3.49 -11.83 12.80
CA TRP A 64 -2.85 -10.62 13.31
C TRP A 64 -2.86 -9.58 12.20
N VAL A 65 -3.45 -8.42 12.48
CA VAL A 65 -3.60 -7.31 11.52
C VAL A 65 -2.61 -6.23 11.88
N TYR A 66 -1.75 -5.89 10.92
CA TYR A 66 -0.71 -4.88 11.10
C TYR A 66 -0.93 -3.67 10.19
N ASP A 67 -0.37 -2.52 10.57
CA ASP A 67 -0.06 -1.47 9.61
C ASP A 67 0.95 -2.05 8.60
N GLY A 68 0.47 -2.26 7.40
CA GLY A 68 1.22 -2.99 6.36
C GLY A 68 2.49 -2.27 5.90
N THR A 69 2.62 -0.96 6.14
CA THR A 69 3.85 -0.22 5.82
C THR A 69 5.06 -0.74 6.59
N ARG A 70 4.83 -1.44 7.71
CA ARG A 70 5.86 -2.05 8.54
C ARG A 70 6.02 -3.56 8.31
N ASP A 71 5.27 -4.09 7.35
CA ASP A 71 5.37 -5.49 6.94
C ASP A 71 6.25 -5.62 5.70
N PRO A 72 7.41 -6.31 5.78
CA PRO A 72 8.34 -6.41 4.65
C PRO A 72 7.73 -7.11 3.42
N VAL A 73 6.73 -7.99 3.60
CA VAL A 73 6.07 -8.66 2.47
C VAL A 73 5.17 -7.67 1.74
N LEU A 74 4.38 -6.87 2.45
CA LEU A 74 3.57 -5.83 1.81
C LEU A 74 4.45 -4.83 1.06
N VAL A 75 5.54 -4.36 1.68
CA VAL A 75 6.44 -3.39 1.06
C VAL A 75 7.08 -3.96 -0.20
N ALA A 76 7.50 -5.24 -0.18
CA ALA A 76 8.07 -5.90 -1.36
C ALA A 76 7.03 -6.01 -2.50
N GLN A 77 5.78 -6.38 -2.19
CA GLN A 77 4.73 -6.49 -3.21
C GLN A 77 4.28 -5.13 -3.74
N LEU A 78 4.25 -4.09 -2.90
CA LEU A 78 4.00 -2.73 -3.34
C LEU A 78 5.09 -2.26 -4.33
N PHE A 79 6.35 -2.51 -4.01
CA PHE A 79 7.45 -2.16 -4.90
C PHE A 79 7.39 -2.96 -6.21
N ALA A 80 7.05 -4.24 -6.16
CA ALA A 80 6.81 -5.07 -7.34
C ALA A 80 5.66 -4.52 -8.21
N LEU A 81 4.57 -4.05 -7.61
CA LEU A 81 3.49 -3.39 -8.35
C LEU A 81 3.98 -2.10 -9.04
N ILE A 82 4.77 -1.28 -8.35
CA ILE A 82 5.30 -0.02 -8.89
C ILE A 82 6.16 -0.27 -10.13
N VAL A 83 7.00 -1.30 -10.12
CA VAL A 83 7.88 -1.64 -11.27
C VAL A 83 7.21 -2.55 -12.31
N GLY A 84 5.95 -2.93 -12.11
CA GLY A 84 5.16 -3.72 -13.06
C GLY A 84 5.38 -5.24 -12.97
N GLU A 85 5.89 -5.74 -11.86
CA GLU A 85 6.12 -7.19 -11.62
C GLU A 85 5.01 -7.86 -10.78
N ALA A 86 4.10 -7.09 -10.18
CA ALA A 86 2.93 -7.62 -9.46
C ALA A 86 1.64 -7.13 -10.10
N GLU A 87 0.60 -7.98 -10.08
CA GLU A 87 -0.71 -7.68 -10.60
C GLU A 87 -1.68 -7.34 -9.45
N PRO A 88 -2.33 -6.16 -9.48
CA PRO A 88 -3.30 -5.81 -8.46
C PRO A 88 -4.59 -6.61 -8.62
N GLN A 89 -5.18 -7.00 -7.49
CA GLN A 89 -6.40 -7.80 -7.42
C GLN A 89 -7.56 -6.98 -6.85
N MET A 90 -8.77 -7.27 -7.32
CA MET A 90 -10.00 -6.66 -6.78
C MET A 90 -10.16 -7.00 -5.29
N GLN A 91 -10.58 -6.02 -4.49
CA GLN A 91 -10.76 -6.21 -3.05
C GLN A 91 -11.83 -7.26 -2.70
N SER A 92 -12.93 -7.28 -3.47
CA SER A 92 -14.12 -8.07 -3.14
C SER A 92 -14.23 -9.39 -3.92
N THR A 93 -13.38 -9.61 -4.91
CA THR A 93 -13.45 -10.80 -5.78
C THR A 93 -12.08 -11.47 -5.84
N SER A 94 -12.02 -12.73 -5.45
CA SER A 94 -10.76 -13.50 -5.48
C SER A 94 -10.31 -13.78 -6.91
N ASP A 95 -9.00 -13.86 -7.11
CA ASP A 95 -8.34 -14.20 -8.37
C ASP A 95 -8.84 -13.36 -9.57
N THR A 96 -9.10 -12.09 -9.32
CA THR A 96 -9.62 -11.18 -10.33
C THR A 96 -8.76 -9.91 -10.38
N PRO A 97 -8.02 -9.67 -11.47
CA PRO A 97 -7.23 -8.45 -11.65
C PRO A 97 -8.08 -7.19 -11.52
N ASP A 98 -7.52 -6.16 -10.90
CA ASP A 98 -8.19 -4.86 -10.76
C ASP A 98 -7.65 -3.87 -11.80
N PRO A 99 -8.37 -3.61 -12.91
CA PRO A 99 -7.94 -2.69 -13.95
C PRO A 99 -7.98 -1.22 -13.52
N SER A 100 -8.58 -0.90 -12.37
CA SER A 100 -8.59 0.46 -11.83
C SER A 100 -7.27 0.83 -11.15
N VAL A 101 -6.37 -0.13 -10.93
CA VAL A 101 -5.08 0.09 -10.28
C VAL A 101 -3.96 0.08 -11.30
N SER A 102 -3.06 1.04 -11.23
CA SER A 102 -1.87 1.03 -12.07
C SER A 102 -0.63 1.43 -11.29
N GLY A 103 0.44 0.65 -11.44
CA GLY A 103 1.79 0.98 -11.04
C GLY A 103 2.58 1.51 -12.23
N TRP A 104 3.49 2.44 -11.96
CA TRP A 104 4.44 2.96 -12.95
C TRP A 104 5.77 3.29 -12.30
N PHE A 105 6.86 3.02 -13.01
CA PHE A 105 8.21 3.41 -12.63
C PHE A 105 8.97 3.96 -13.84
N ALA A 106 9.77 5.01 -13.63
CA ALA A 106 10.45 5.73 -14.70
C ALA A 106 11.55 4.91 -15.39
N GLU A 107 12.06 3.89 -14.74
CA GLU A 107 13.15 3.06 -15.24
C GLU A 107 12.68 1.62 -15.41
N SER A 108 13.22 0.92 -16.39
CA SER A 108 12.98 -0.50 -16.64
C SER A 108 14.12 -1.36 -16.08
N GLY A 109 13.80 -2.61 -15.74
CA GLY A 109 14.81 -3.59 -15.29
C GLY A 109 15.34 -3.36 -13.88
N VAL A 110 14.63 -2.62 -13.07
CA VAL A 110 14.95 -2.44 -11.64
C VAL A 110 14.62 -3.73 -10.91
N THR A 111 15.56 -4.21 -10.09
CA THR A 111 15.31 -5.38 -9.24
C THR A 111 14.41 -5.01 -8.07
N THR A 112 13.46 -5.89 -7.76
CA THR A 112 12.54 -5.74 -6.63
C THR A 112 13.07 -6.31 -5.32
N ALA A 113 14.26 -6.91 -5.33
CA ALA A 113 14.88 -7.44 -4.12
C ALA A 113 15.29 -6.28 -3.18
N ILE A 114 14.72 -6.27 -1.98
CA ILE A 114 14.96 -5.27 -0.94
C ILE A 114 15.96 -5.83 0.08
N ALA A 115 17.00 -5.05 0.38
CA ALA A 115 17.98 -5.37 1.42
C ALA A 115 17.49 -4.90 2.80
N SER A 116 16.93 -3.69 2.87
CA SER A 116 16.44 -3.11 4.12
C SER A 116 15.30 -2.13 3.88
N THR A 117 14.49 -1.92 4.92
CA THR A 117 13.45 -0.90 4.97
C THR A 117 13.51 -0.13 6.28
N THR A 118 13.24 1.17 6.22
CA THR A 118 13.02 2.01 7.40
C THR A 118 11.74 2.80 7.20
N VAL A 119 10.87 2.83 8.21
CA VAL A 119 9.56 3.47 8.12
C VAL A 119 9.48 4.64 9.08
N SER A 120 9.02 5.78 8.59
CA SER A 120 8.72 6.98 9.37
C SER A 120 7.37 7.56 9.01
N ASP A 121 6.60 7.98 10.01
CA ASP A 121 5.33 8.67 9.80
C ASP A 121 5.56 10.17 9.84
N ASP A 122 4.84 10.90 8.99
CA ASP A 122 4.79 12.35 8.95
C ASP A 122 3.31 12.83 8.88
N PRO A 123 3.03 14.13 8.98
CA PRO A 123 1.65 14.63 8.92
C PRO A 123 0.93 14.34 7.59
N ASP A 124 1.66 14.18 6.50
CA ASP A 124 1.10 14.00 5.16
C ASP A 124 0.96 12.52 4.79
N GLY A 125 1.71 11.62 5.48
CA GLY A 125 1.66 10.20 5.16
C GLY A 125 2.65 9.33 5.91
N THR A 126 3.13 8.31 5.24
CA THR A 126 4.16 7.40 5.76
C THR A 126 5.25 7.22 4.72
N ASP A 127 6.49 7.52 5.08
CA ASP A 127 7.66 7.29 4.26
C ASP A 127 8.28 5.93 4.55
N ILE A 128 8.49 5.15 3.50
CA ILE A 128 9.20 3.88 3.53
C ILE A 128 10.50 4.07 2.74
N LEU A 129 11.61 4.18 3.45
CA LEU A 129 12.93 4.13 2.85
C LEU A 129 13.25 2.69 2.49
N VAL A 130 13.48 2.42 1.21
CA VAL A 130 13.84 1.13 0.66
C VAL A 130 15.27 1.19 0.15
N GLU A 131 16.09 0.21 0.53
CA GLU A 131 17.40 -0.03 -0.06
C GLU A 131 17.36 -1.31 -0.89
N THR A 132 17.70 -1.21 -2.18
CA THR A 132 17.71 -2.35 -3.10
C THR A 132 18.92 -3.25 -2.86
N ALA A 133 18.73 -4.57 -2.96
CA ALA A 133 19.78 -5.53 -2.65
C ALA A 133 20.88 -5.62 -3.73
N SER A 134 20.56 -5.25 -4.98
CA SER A 134 21.47 -5.43 -6.11
C SER A 134 22.54 -4.36 -6.23
N ASP A 135 22.17 -3.11 -6.02
CA ASP A 135 23.03 -1.93 -6.28
C ASP A 135 23.06 -0.95 -5.10
N GLY A 136 22.38 -1.26 -3.99
CA GLY A 136 22.31 -0.41 -2.81
C GLY A 136 21.59 0.91 -3.05
N ARG A 137 20.77 1.00 -4.08
CA ARG A 137 20.01 2.19 -4.40
C ARG A 137 18.98 2.47 -3.30
N ARG A 138 18.87 3.73 -2.90
CA ARG A 138 17.93 4.18 -1.88
C ARG A 138 16.78 4.95 -2.51
N LEU A 139 15.56 4.51 -2.21
CA LEU A 139 14.33 5.11 -2.69
C LEU A 139 13.41 5.36 -1.50
N THR A 140 12.64 6.43 -1.55
CA THR A 140 11.55 6.68 -0.59
C THR A 140 10.23 6.41 -1.29
N ILE A 141 9.45 5.46 -0.76
CA ILE A 141 8.05 5.24 -1.14
C ILE A 141 7.20 5.99 -0.12
N HIS A 142 6.59 7.08 -0.56
CA HIS A 142 5.64 7.84 0.24
C HIS A 142 4.24 7.25 0.08
N ILE A 143 3.60 6.87 1.19
CA ILE A 143 2.22 6.38 1.23
C ILE A 143 1.30 7.53 1.62
N ASN A 144 0.42 7.94 0.73
CA ASN A 144 -0.58 8.96 1.01
C ASN A 144 -1.65 8.42 1.96
N ARG A 145 -1.64 8.83 3.23
CA ARG A 145 -2.65 8.39 4.21
C ARG A 145 -4.00 9.09 4.01
N VAL A 146 -4.01 10.25 3.38
CA VAL A 146 -5.20 10.98 2.96
C VAL A 146 -5.25 10.98 1.44
N LEU A 147 -6.30 10.41 0.87
CA LEU A 147 -6.48 10.33 -0.58
C LEU A 147 -7.30 11.52 -1.07
N GLN A 148 -6.76 12.22 -2.05
CA GLN A 148 -7.39 13.38 -2.68
C GLN A 148 -7.31 13.27 -4.21
N PRO A 149 -8.34 13.71 -4.96
CA PRO A 149 -8.25 13.82 -6.41
C PRO A 149 -7.16 14.79 -6.81
N GLY A 150 -6.39 14.45 -7.85
CA GLY A 150 -5.35 15.33 -8.39
C GLY A 150 -4.12 15.47 -7.51
N GLN A 151 -3.90 14.57 -6.55
CA GLN A 151 -2.61 14.47 -5.86
C GLN A 151 -1.48 14.26 -6.87
N ASP A 152 -0.41 15.02 -6.66
CA ASP A 152 0.66 15.14 -7.65
C ASP A 152 1.38 13.80 -7.85
N THR A 153 1.28 13.27 -9.06
CA THR A 153 2.13 12.20 -9.57
C THR A 153 3.08 12.76 -10.64
N GLU A 154 3.06 14.10 -10.81
CA GLU A 154 3.90 14.83 -11.75
C GLU A 154 5.14 15.40 -11.04
N GLY A 155 6.14 15.80 -11.80
CA GLY A 155 7.39 16.36 -11.29
C GLY A 155 8.51 15.34 -11.22
N GLN A 156 9.38 15.42 -10.20
CA GLN A 156 10.55 14.53 -10.05
C GLN A 156 10.21 13.22 -9.34
N VAL A 157 9.04 12.62 -9.63
CA VAL A 157 8.70 11.31 -9.12
C VAL A 157 9.33 10.21 -9.97
N LEU A 158 9.85 9.19 -9.34
CA LEU A 158 10.42 8.01 -10.01
C LEU A 158 9.38 6.94 -10.27
N GLY A 159 8.27 6.96 -9.54
CA GLY A 159 7.20 5.99 -9.71
C GLY A 159 5.98 6.33 -8.88
N HIS A 160 4.88 5.64 -9.14
CA HIS A 160 3.65 5.80 -8.38
C HIS A 160 2.73 4.58 -8.49
N VAL A 161 1.78 4.50 -7.57
CA VAL A 161 0.58 3.65 -7.67
C VAL A 161 -0.62 4.57 -7.62
N THR A 162 -1.49 4.46 -8.62
CA THR A 162 -2.78 5.14 -8.64
C THR A 162 -3.91 4.12 -8.70
N ALA A 163 -5.01 4.42 -8.03
CA ALA A 163 -6.22 3.60 -8.02
C ALA A 163 -7.47 4.47 -7.86
N ASP A 164 -8.61 3.88 -8.19
CA ASP A 164 -9.90 4.52 -7.93
C ASP A 164 -10.26 4.35 -6.46
N ALA A 165 -10.59 5.47 -5.79
CA ALA A 165 -10.99 5.49 -4.39
C ALA A 165 -12.38 6.11 -4.21
N PRO A 166 -13.17 5.64 -3.23
CA PRO A 166 -14.43 6.26 -2.88
C PRO A 166 -14.18 7.63 -2.24
N MET A 167 -14.95 8.63 -2.66
CA MET A 167 -14.90 9.97 -2.08
C MET A 167 -16.04 10.17 -1.07
N PRO A 168 -15.89 11.11 -0.12
CA PRO A 168 -16.91 11.38 0.91
C PRO A 168 -18.25 11.84 0.35
N ASP A 169 -18.28 12.48 -0.82
CA ASP A 169 -19.49 12.90 -1.54
C ASP A 169 -20.23 11.75 -2.25
N GLY A 170 -19.72 10.53 -2.12
CA GLY A 170 -20.27 9.32 -2.74
C GLY A 170 -19.78 9.04 -4.16
N THR A 171 -18.96 9.92 -4.73
CA THR A 171 -18.31 9.69 -6.03
C THR A 171 -17.13 8.74 -5.92
N THR A 172 -16.51 8.43 -7.03
CA THR A 172 -15.23 7.71 -7.12
C THR A 172 -14.26 8.60 -7.88
N ALA A 173 -13.01 8.68 -7.39
CA ALA A 173 -11.98 9.47 -8.02
C ALA A 173 -10.66 8.72 -8.11
N ARG A 174 -9.90 9.01 -9.16
CA ARG A 174 -8.52 8.55 -9.32
C ARG A 174 -7.63 9.27 -8.34
N THR A 175 -6.89 8.52 -7.51
CA THR A 175 -6.00 9.07 -6.48
C THR A 175 -4.65 8.37 -6.49
N ALA A 176 -3.62 9.04 -6.00
CA ALA A 176 -2.31 8.45 -5.77
C ALA A 176 -2.29 7.74 -4.41
N PHE A 177 -2.03 6.45 -4.41
CA PHE A 177 -1.87 5.65 -3.19
C PHE A 177 -0.43 5.69 -2.68
N ALA A 178 0.53 5.68 -3.60
CA ALA A 178 1.94 5.75 -3.29
C ALA A 178 2.68 6.56 -4.36
N VAL A 179 3.75 7.24 -3.95
CA VAL A 179 4.65 8.00 -4.82
C VAL A 179 6.09 7.65 -4.46
N VAL A 180 6.97 7.49 -5.46
CA VAL A 180 8.38 7.13 -5.25
C VAL A 180 9.27 8.30 -5.61
N HIS A 181 10.20 8.60 -4.72
CA HIS A 181 11.24 9.60 -4.92
C HIS A 181 12.64 8.99 -4.76
N ALA A 182 13.64 9.61 -5.39
CA ALA A 182 15.02 9.32 -5.04
C ALA A 182 15.27 9.75 -3.58
N HIS A 183 15.92 8.90 -2.82
CA HIS A 183 16.36 9.29 -1.47
C HIS A 183 17.71 10.02 -1.61
N PRO A 184 17.87 11.21 -1.02
CA PRO A 184 19.11 11.98 -1.06
C PRO A 184 20.31 11.26 -0.49
#